data_528e2ccb29b4847e08a8247dc00ccddc
#
_entry.id   528e2ccb29b4847e08a8247dc00ccddc
#
_cell.length_a   1.000
_cell.length_b   1.000
_cell.length_c   1.000
_cell.angle_alpha   90.00
_cell.angle_beta   90.00
_cell.angle_gamma   90.00
#
_symmetry.space_group_name_H-M   'P 1'
#
loop_
_entity.id
_entity.type
_entity.pdbx_description
1 polymer ?
#
loop_
_entity_poly.entity_id
_entity_poly.type
_entity_poly.pdbx_seq_one_letter_code
_entity_poly.pdbx_strand_id
1 'polypeptide(L)'
;MDMPFCPPLEPQANTRIAFRPGDSLFSSQGQAFHGRGSLLQATPREAVGACAAQLLAQATEQQAEAGATPVLLGLLPYDPAGPAPARLQIPRVLRRITAPTVTLPAHHATILQRREHPDQAGYEHSVQAALARLNRNDGLRKLVLARTLELDLDRPLDLDDVLTRLWQASPHGYTYAIPLSDSGQDYFLGASPELLVRREGRRVRVHPLAGTAARHPDTTEDARIAQALLDSPKDRLEHAVVVEAIEAALRPLCCTLDIPAQPSLTSTARLWHLGTLIEGELADPAISALDLAIALHPTPAVCGLPTADARPAIAALEPFERGYFAGAVGWCDANGDGAWAVAIRCAQVHGPHLTLSAGAGIVPGSVPTLEYRETGNKLRTILDALGLH
;
A
#
# COMPACT_ATOMS: atom_id res chain seq x y z
N MET A 1 15.87 3.67 22.30
CA MET A 1 15.18 2.64 23.09
C MET A 1 15.08 1.43 22.19
N ASP A 2 15.83 0.40 22.55
CA ASP A 2 15.92 -0.84 21.78
C ASP A 2 14.57 -1.53 21.78
N MET A 3 14.08 -1.86 20.57
CA MET A 3 12.88 -2.71 20.44
C MET A 3 13.21 -4.09 21.02
N PRO A 4 12.41 -4.62 21.94
CA PRO A 4 12.67 -5.93 22.51
C PRO A 4 12.40 -7.03 21.48
N PHE A 5 13.41 -7.86 21.24
CA PHE A 5 13.36 -9.15 20.55
C PHE A 5 12.87 -9.17 19.09
N CYS A 6 13.54 -8.40 18.25
CA CYS A 6 13.59 -8.67 16.81
C CYS A 6 14.92 -9.34 16.47
N PRO A 7 14.98 -10.29 15.49
CA PRO A 7 16.25 -10.90 15.11
C PRO A 7 17.30 -9.83 14.81
N PRO A 8 18.58 -10.04 15.17
CA PRO A 8 19.64 -9.05 14.97
C PRO A 8 19.75 -8.65 13.49
N LEU A 9 20.05 -7.38 13.25
CA LEU A 9 20.40 -6.89 11.92
C LEU A 9 21.67 -7.61 11.46
N GLU A 10 21.60 -8.32 10.36
CA GLU A 10 22.78 -8.79 9.65
C GLU A 10 23.33 -7.61 8.82
N PRO A 11 24.48 -7.01 9.20
CA PRO A 11 25.08 -5.94 8.40
C PRO A 11 25.61 -6.57 7.11
N GLN A 12 24.98 -6.24 6.00
CA GLN A 12 25.40 -6.71 4.68
C GLN A 12 25.85 -5.51 3.84
N ALA A 13 27.17 -5.34 3.71
CA ALA A 13 27.72 -4.42 2.74
C ALA A 13 27.56 -5.02 1.33
N ASN A 14 26.95 -4.26 0.42
CA ASN A 14 26.92 -4.51 -1.04
C ASN A 14 26.18 -5.78 -1.50
N THR A 15 25.05 -6.12 -0.87
CA THR A 15 24.33 -7.37 -1.18
C THR A 15 22.94 -7.10 -1.75
N ARG A 16 22.51 -7.99 -2.62
CA ARG A 16 21.12 -8.13 -3.07
C ARG A 16 20.24 -8.65 -1.92
N ILE A 17 18.92 -8.54 -2.05
CA ILE A 17 17.96 -9.12 -1.10
C ILE A 17 18.11 -10.65 -1.01
N ALA A 18 18.58 -11.27 -2.10
CA ALA A 18 18.65 -12.72 -2.30
C ALA A 18 17.26 -13.38 -2.19
N PHE A 19 16.28 -12.72 -2.81
CA PHE A 19 14.87 -13.12 -2.84
C PHE A 19 14.68 -14.34 -3.73
N ARG A 20 13.92 -15.33 -3.28
CA ARG A 20 13.65 -16.58 -3.98
C ARG A 20 12.16 -16.82 -4.13
N PRO A 21 11.72 -17.64 -5.08
CA PRO A 21 10.33 -18.08 -5.18
C PRO A 21 9.81 -18.63 -3.85
N GLY A 22 8.64 -18.14 -3.40
CA GLY A 22 8.05 -18.48 -2.11
C GLY A 22 8.49 -17.61 -0.93
N ASP A 23 9.49 -16.72 -1.10
CA ASP A 23 9.87 -15.73 -0.09
C ASP A 23 8.82 -14.62 0.00
N SER A 24 8.79 -13.91 1.14
CA SER A 24 7.99 -12.72 1.38
C SER A 24 8.86 -11.57 1.87
N LEU A 25 8.48 -10.33 1.57
CA LEU A 25 9.21 -9.13 1.96
C LEU A 25 8.24 -8.05 2.42
N PHE A 26 8.61 -7.33 3.49
CA PHE A 26 7.98 -6.05 3.85
C PHE A 26 9.03 -5.11 4.44
N SER A 27 9.28 -4.00 3.75
CA SER A 27 10.22 -2.97 4.20
C SER A 27 9.51 -1.80 4.87
N SER A 28 10.18 -1.20 5.84
CA SER A 28 9.74 0.02 6.52
C SER A 28 10.96 0.73 7.11
N GLN A 29 11.09 2.02 6.85
CA GLN A 29 12.14 2.86 7.46
C GLN A 29 13.56 2.33 7.28
N GLY A 30 13.89 1.90 6.07
CA GLY A 30 15.24 1.43 5.72
C GLY A 30 15.59 0.01 6.17
N GLN A 31 14.65 -0.70 6.78
CA GLN A 31 14.77 -2.10 7.17
C GLN A 31 13.65 -2.93 6.57
N ALA A 32 13.84 -4.24 6.37
CA ALA A 32 12.78 -5.13 5.96
C ALA A 32 12.78 -6.44 6.75
N PHE A 33 11.58 -6.99 6.90
CA PHE A 33 11.39 -8.40 7.16
C PHE A 33 11.46 -9.17 5.85
N HIS A 34 12.41 -10.09 5.77
CA HIS A 34 12.53 -11.05 4.68
C HIS A 34 12.20 -12.45 5.23
N GLY A 35 11.04 -12.94 4.82
CA GLY A 35 10.52 -14.24 5.23
C GLY A 35 10.85 -15.31 4.19
N ARG A 36 11.35 -16.46 4.63
CA ARG A 36 11.63 -17.62 3.78
C ARG A 36 10.78 -18.81 4.15
N GLY A 37 10.07 -19.33 3.16
CA GLY A 37 9.14 -20.44 3.32
C GLY A 37 8.00 -20.12 4.29
N SER A 38 7.05 -21.00 4.45
CA SER A 38 5.93 -20.86 5.38
C SER A 38 6.05 -21.84 6.54
N LEU A 39 5.95 -21.37 7.78
CA LEU A 39 5.70 -22.17 8.96
C LEU A 39 4.21 -22.43 9.11
N LEU A 40 3.43 -21.35 9.09
CA LEU A 40 1.96 -21.35 9.14
C LEU A 40 1.44 -20.36 8.11
N GLN A 41 0.29 -20.68 7.50
CA GLN A 41 -0.39 -19.79 6.57
C GLN A 41 -1.90 -20.00 6.62
N ALA A 42 -2.66 -18.96 6.29
CA ALA A 42 -4.09 -19.03 6.12
C ALA A 42 -4.59 -18.01 5.08
N THR A 43 -5.74 -18.33 4.49
CA THR A 43 -6.42 -17.45 3.52
C THR A 43 -7.87 -17.20 3.97
N PRO A 44 -8.08 -16.51 5.13
CA PRO A 44 -9.42 -16.27 5.64
C PRO A 44 -10.18 -15.27 4.77
N ARG A 45 -11.50 -15.46 4.66
CA ARG A 45 -12.43 -14.49 4.08
C ARG A 45 -13.14 -13.68 5.16
N GLU A 46 -13.28 -14.26 6.34
CA GLU A 46 -13.94 -13.67 7.50
C GLU A 46 -13.06 -13.82 8.73
N ALA A 47 -13.34 -13.08 9.78
CA ALA A 47 -12.65 -13.14 11.09
C ALA A 47 -11.11 -13.09 10.97
N VAL A 48 -10.60 -12.23 10.08
CA VAL A 48 -9.16 -12.15 9.74
C VAL A 48 -8.30 -11.90 10.98
N GLY A 49 -8.72 -10.99 11.87
CA GLY A 49 -8.02 -10.72 13.14
C GLY A 49 -7.93 -11.94 14.06
N ALA A 50 -9.04 -12.66 14.23
CA ALA A 50 -9.08 -13.89 15.05
C ALA A 50 -8.20 -15.00 14.45
N CYS A 51 -8.22 -15.17 13.13
CA CYS A 51 -7.36 -16.10 12.43
C CYS A 51 -5.87 -15.76 12.62
N ALA A 52 -5.50 -14.48 12.50
CA ALA A 52 -4.14 -14.02 12.73
C ALA A 52 -3.66 -14.28 14.17
N ALA A 53 -4.51 -13.97 15.16
CA ALA A 53 -4.22 -14.23 16.57
C ALA A 53 -3.98 -15.73 16.83
N GLN A 54 -4.79 -16.60 16.23
CA GLN A 54 -4.62 -18.05 16.33
C GLN A 54 -3.30 -18.52 15.70
N LEU A 55 -2.94 -18.03 14.52
CA LEU A 55 -1.67 -18.36 13.87
C LEU A 55 -0.47 -17.92 14.72
N LEU A 56 -0.52 -16.70 15.27
CA LEU A 56 0.54 -16.17 16.14
C LEU A 56 0.68 -16.97 17.43
N ALA A 57 -0.43 -17.36 18.06
CA ALA A 57 -0.41 -18.21 19.24
C ALA A 57 0.22 -19.58 18.95
N GLN A 58 -0.21 -20.25 17.88
CA GLN A 58 0.38 -21.53 17.45
C GLN A 58 1.88 -21.42 17.13
N ALA A 59 2.29 -20.34 16.46
CA ALA A 59 3.71 -20.12 16.17
C ALA A 59 4.53 -19.86 17.44
N THR A 60 3.97 -19.15 18.42
CA THR A 60 4.61 -18.91 19.72
C THR A 60 4.84 -20.23 20.45
N GLU A 61 3.86 -21.13 20.47
CA GLU A 61 4.00 -22.46 21.05
C GLU A 61 5.08 -23.30 20.34
N GLN A 62 5.10 -23.29 19.00
CA GLN A 62 6.07 -24.04 18.19
C GLN A 62 7.50 -23.48 18.27
N GLN A 63 7.67 -22.20 18.57
CA GLN A 63 8.97 -21.51 18.63
C GLN A 63 9.40 -21.16 20.06
N ALA A 64 8.71 -21.68 21.08
CA ALA A 64 8.98 -21.36 22.48
C ALA A 64 10.44 -21.57 22.90
N GLU A 65 11.10 -22.61 22.37
CA GLU A 65 12.50 -22.92 22.66
C GLU A 65 13.48 -21.94 21.99
N ALA A 66 13.07 -21.27 20.90
CA ALA A 66 13.94 -20.36 20.16
C ALA A 66 13.97 -18.93 20.72
N GLY A 67 13.05 -18.57 21.63
CA GLY A 67 12.97 -17.24 22.25
C GLY A 67 12.64 -16.09 21.29
N ALA A 68 12.20 -16.38 20.06
CA ALA A 68 11.88 -15.39 19.06
C ALA A 68 10.38 -15.07 19.07
N THR A 69 10.03 -13.78 18.95
CA THR A 69 8.64 -13.36 18.77
C THR A 69 8.20 -13.63 17.32
N PRO A 70 7.18 -14.46 17.10
CA PRO A 70 6.67 -14.71 15.77
C PRO A 70 6.14 -13.44 15.11
N VAL A 71 6.41 -13.30 13.81
CA VAL A 71 5.92 -12.20 12.98
C VAL A 71 5.06 -12.77 11.86
N LEU A 72 3.87 -12.24 11.72
CA LEU A 72 2.94 -12.52 10.65
C LEU A 72 3.09 -11.44 9.58
N LEU A 73 3.30 -11.84 8.34
CA LEU A 73 3.17 -10.99 7.14
C LEU A 73 1.79 -11.19 6.54
N GLY A 74 1.14 -10.11 6.11
CA GLY A 74 -0.23 -10.17 5.65
C GLY A 74 -0.54 -9.26 4.47
N LEU A 75 -1.58 -9.67 3.72
CA LEU A 75 -2.15 -8.93 2.60
C LEU A 75 -3.68 -8.99 2.71
N LEU A 76 -4.32 -7.84 2.81
CA LEU A 76 -5.77 -7.69 2.88
C LEU A 76 -6.31 -7.23 1.52
N PRO A 77 -7.43 -7.80 1.03
CA PRO A 77 -8.05 -7.34 -0.21
C PRO A 77 -8.68 -5.95 -0.03
N TYR A 78 -8.88 -5.23 -1.14
CA TYR A 78 -9.61 -3.96 -1.17
C TYR A 78 -11.04 -4.10 -0.64
N ASP A 79 -11.75 -5.10 -1.11
CA ASP A 79 -13.10 -5.42 -0.64
C ASP A 79 -13.09 -6.71 0.19
N PRO A 80 -13.29 -6.61 1.52
CA PRO A 80 -13.38 -7.80 2.37
C PRO A 80 -14.53 -8.75 2.00
N ALA A 81 -15.59 -8.26 1.34
CA ALA A 81 -16.71 -9.06 0.85
C ALA A 81 -16.48 -9.60 -0.57
N GLY A 82 -15.40 -9.18 -1.23
CA GLY A 82 -15.06 -9.58 -2.59
C GLY A 82 -14.49 -10.99 -2.72
N PRO A 83 -14.13 -11.42 -3.94
CA PRO A 83 -13.66 -12.78 -4.18
C PRO A 83 -12.27 -13.08 -3.65
N ALA A 84 -11.41 -12.07 -3.47
CA ALA A 84 -10.04 -12.25 -2.97
C ALA A 84 -10.03 -12.49 -1.45
N PRO A 85 -9.43 -13.58 -0.93
CA PRO A 85 -9.28 -13.78 0.51
C PRO A 85 -8.14 -12.92 1.06
N ALA A 86 -8.13 -12.64 2.37
CA ALA A 86 -6.91 -12.18 3.02
C ALA A 86 -5.82 -13.25 2.95
N ARG A 87 -4.56 -12.86 2.97
CA ARG A 87 -3.41 -13.78 3.02
C ARG A 87 -2.60 -13.48 4.26
N LEU A 88 -2.39 -14.51 5.08
CA LEU A 88 -1.66 -14.42 6.33
C LEU A 88 -0.58 -15.50 6.31
N GLN A 89 0.67 -15.12 6.58
CA GLN A 89 1.79 -16.04 6.57
C GLN A 89 2.75 -15.74 7.72
N ILE A 90 3.10 -16.77 8.48
CA ILE A 90 4.24 -16.74 9.40
C ILE A 90 5.40 -17.47 8.71
N PRO A 91 6.49 -16.77 8.39
CA PRO A 91 7.65 -17.40 7.73
C PRO A 91 8.30 -18.46 8.61
N ARG A 92 8.85 -19.51 7.98
CA ARG A 92 9.66 -20.51 8.68
C ARG A 92 10.97 -19.93 9.17
N VAL A 93 11.58 -19.06 8.37
CA VAL A 93 12.78 -18.30 8.72
C VAL A 93 12.49 -16.82 8.45
N LEU A 94 12.66 -15.99 9.45
CA LEU A 94 12.53 -14.55 9.34
C LEU A 94 13.89 -13.90 9.55
N ARG A 95 14.25 -12.98 8.65
CA ARG A 95 15.46 -12.15 8.76
C ARG A 95 15.08 -10.68 8.72
N ARG A 96 15.83 -9.87 9.45
CA ARG A 96 15.83 -8.42 9.26
C ARG A 96 17.00 -8.04 8.39
N ILE A 97 16.72 -7.34 7.31
CA ILE A 97 17.73 -6.89 6.35
C ILE A 97 17.65 -5.38 6.20
N THR A 98 18.74 -4.75 5.81
CA THR A 98 18.80 -3.33 5.45
C THR A 98 18.64 -3.14 3.95
N ALA A 99 18.36 -1.91 3.52
CA ALA A 99 18.21 -1.58 2.11
C ALA A 99 19.47 -1.97 1.32
N PRO A 100 19.32 -2.63 0.17
CA PRO A 100 20.44 -3.02 -0.68
C PRO A 100 21.10 -1.79 -1.29
N THR A 101 22.45 -1.83 -1.35
CA THR A 101 23.26 -0.73 -1.92
C THR A 101 23.89 -1.09 -3.28
N VAL A 102 23.56 -2.27 -3.81
CA VAL A 102 24.12 -2.76 -5.06
C VAL A 102 23.63 -1.94 -6.27
N THR A 103 24.52 -1.65 -7.20
CA THR A 103 24.13 -1.11 -8.52
C THR A 103 23.69 -2.26 -9.41
N LEU A 104 22.43 -2.23 -9.84
CA LEU A 104 21.89 -3.24 -10.74
C LEU A 104 22.13 -2.87 -12.21
N PRO A 105 22.41 -3.86 -13.08
CA PRO A 105 22.48 -3.62 -14.52
C PRO A 105 21.12 -3.16 -15.06
N ALA A 106 21.10 -2.59 -16.25
CA ALA A 106 19.84 -2.25 -16.91
C ALA A 106 18.96 -3.50 -17.06
N HIS A 107 17.66 -3.34 -16.88
CA HIS A 107 16.72 -4.45 -17.07
C HIS A 107 16.53 -4.72 -18.56
N HIS A 108 16.36 -5.99 -18.93
CA HIS A 108 16.31 -6.42 -20.34
C HIS A 108 15.01 -7.16 -20.70
N ALA A 109 13.96 -7.10 -19.89
CA ALA A 109 12.66 -7.61 -20.32
C ALA A 109 12.01 -6.64 -21.29
N THR A 110 11.46 -7.18 -22.39
CA THR A 110 10.79 -6.40 -23.42
C THR A 110 9.28 -6.56 -23.29
N ILE A 111 8.56 -5.45 -23.38
CA ILE A 111 7.10 -5.47 -23.43
C ILE A 111 6.67 -5.94 -24.82
N LEU A 112 6.02 -7.09 -24.88
CA LEU A 112 5.44 -7.65 -26.12
C LEU A 112 4.04 -7.09 -26.38
N GLN A 113 3.25 -6.89 -25.30
CA GLN A 113 1.91 -6.35 -25.38
C GLN A 113 1.61 -5.44 -24.20
N ARG A 114 0.86 -4.37 -24.46
CA ARG A 114 0.40 -3.40 -23.48
C ARG A 114 -1.08 -3.14 -23.69
N ARG A 115 -1.89 -3.29 -22.64
CA ARG A 115 -3.33 -3.02 -22.65
C ARG A 115 -3.73 -2.20 -21.44
N GLU A 116 -4.48 -1.13 -21.70
CA GLU A 116 -5.08 -0.30 -20.64
C GLU A 116 -6.55 -0.71 -20.43
N HIS A 117 -6.98 -0.83 -19.19
CA HIS A 117 -8.34 -1.23 -18.88
C HIS A 117 -8.88 -0.45 -17.67
N PRO A 118 -9.90 0.42 -17.85
CA PRO A 118 -10.36 0.90 -19.17
C PRO A 118 -9.27 1.74 -19.87
N ASP A 119 -9.46 1.94 -21.17
CA ASP A 119 -8.67 2.90 -21.94
C ASP A 119 -8.99 4.35 -21.53
N GLN A 120 -8.31 5.33 -22.14
CA GLN A 120 -8.50 6.73 -21.79
C GLN A 120 -9.97 7.17 -21.89
N ALA A 121 -10.64 6.85 -22.98
CA ALA A 121 -12.02 7.28 -23.20
C ALA A 121 -12.97 6.64 -22.17
N GLY A 122 -12.79 5.36 -21.88
CA GLY A 122 -13.56 4.64 -20.87
C GLY A 122 -13.31 5.19 -19.46
N TYR A 123 -12.05 5.48 -19.10
CA TYR A 123 -11.73 6.08 -17.80
C TYR A 123 -12.34 7.47 -17.65
N GLU A 124 -12.19 8.34 -18.66
CA GLU A 124 -12.76 9.69 -18.64
C GLU A 124 -14.30 9.65 -18.55
N HIS A 125 -14.95 8.68 -19.21
CA HIS A 125 -16.39 8.45 -19.08
C HIS A 125 -16.78 8.05 -17.65
N SER A 126 -16.02 7.13 -17.02
CA SER A 126 -16.25 6.75 -15.62
C SER A 126 -16.09 7.93 -14.66
N VAL A 127 -15.09 8.81 -14.88
CA VAL A 127 -14.92 10.05 -14.10
C VAL A 127 -16.11 10.99 -14.28
N GLN A 128 -16.62 11.18 -15.50
CA GLN A 128 -17.83 12.00 -15.75
C GLN A 128 -19.05 11.44 -15.03
N ALA A 129 -19.25 10.13 -15.05
CA ALA A 129 -20.35 9.46 -14.36
C ALA A 129 -20.23 9.62 -12.84
N ALA A 130 -19.00 9.51 -12.29
CA ALA A 130 -18.72 9.76 -10.87
C ALA A 130 -19.05 11.22 -10.48
N LEU A 131 -18.63 12.20 -11.29
CA LEU A 131 -18.94 13.62 -11.05
C LEU A 131 -20.44 13.89 -11.09
N ALA A 132 -21.17 13.29 -12.04
CA ALA A 132 -22.63 13.38 -12.10
C ALA A 132 -23.30 12.83 -10.85
N ARG A 133 -22.72 11.79 -10.24
CA ARG A 133 -23.21 11.19 -8.99
C ARG A 133 -22.89 12.09 -7.78
N LEU A 134 -21.65 12.59 -7.68
CA LEU A 134 -21.24 13.49 -6.61
C LEU A 134 -22.07 14.80 -6.56
N ASN A 135 -22.52 15.26 -7.71
CA ASN A 135 -23.33 16.48 -7.83
C ASN A 135 -24.81 16.29 -7.43
N ARG A 136 -25.26 15.07 -7.11
CA ARG A 136 -26.65 14.83 -6.65
C ARG A 136 -26.92 15.27 -5.21
N ASN A 137 -25.86 15.58 -4.45
CA ASN A 137 -25.94 15.93 -3.02
C ASN A 137 -26.66 14.87 -2.16
N ASP A 138 -26.53 13.60 -2.52
CA ASP A 138 -27.10 12.45 -1.81
C ASP A 138 -26.20 11.93 -0.68
N GLY A 139 -25.23 12.73 -0.25
CA GLY A 139 -24.29 12.42 0.84
C GLY A 139 -22.93 11.89 0.38
N LEU A 140 -22.79 11.46 -0.88
CA LEU A 140 -21.50 11.02 -1.42
C LEU A 140 -20.59 12.23 -1.67
N ARG A 141 -19.41 12.24 -1.04
CA ARG A 141 -18.48 13.39 -1.05
C ARG A 141 -17.25 13.17 -1.92
N LYS A 142 -16.82 11.92 -2.07
CA LYS A 142 -15.61 11.51 -2.80
C LYS A 142 -15.75 10.10 -3.35
N LEU A 143 -15.20 9.86 -4.51
CA LEU A 143 -14.94 8.53 -5.08
C LEU A 143 -13.47 8.45 -5.49
N VAL A 144 -12.90 7.25 -5.46
CA VAL A 144 -11.59 6.98 -6.09
C VAL A 144 -11.82 6.01 -7.24
N LEU A 145 -11.50 6.44 -8.45
CA LEU A 145 -11.59 5.59 -9.64
C LEU A 145 -10.21 5.15 -10.09
N ALA A 146 -10.12 3.88 -10.45
CA ALA A 146 -8.89 3.26 -10.86
C ALA A 146 -8.95 2.72 -12.31
N ARG A 147 -7.77 2.43 -12.84
CA ARG A 147 -7.57 1.68 -14.07
C ARG A 147 -6.37 0.75 -13.94
N THR A 148 -6.32 -0.25 -14.77
CA THR A 148 -5.21 -1.20 -14.84
C THR A 148 -4.41 -1.03 -16.12
N LEU A 149 -3.16 -1.45 -16.06
CA LEU A 149 -2.26 -1.60 -17.18
C LEU A 149 -1.74 -3.03 -17.18
N GLU A 150 -2.15 -3.81 -18.16
CA GLU A 150 -1.68 -5.17 -18.37
C GLU A 150 -0.48 -5.17 -19.32
N LEU A 151 0.55 -5.92 -18.96
CA LEU A 151 1.78 -6.08 -19.73
C LEU A 151 2.06 -7.57 -19.91
N ASP A 152 2.34 -7.96 -21.15
CA ASP A 152 2.93 -9.25 -21.48
C ASP A 152 4.41 -9.02 -21.83
N LEU A 153 5.31 -9.68 -21.09
CA LEU A 153 6.75 -9.58 -21.28
C LEU A 153 7.29 -10.79 -22.06
N ASP A 154 8.48 -10.62 -22.67
CA ASP A 154 9.20 -11.71 -23.36
C ASP A 154 9.72 -12.79 -22.41
N ARG A 155 9.82 -12.47 -21.12
CA ARG A 155 10.27 -13.38 -20.04
C ARG A 155 9.77 -12.91 -18.68
N PRO A 156 9.71 -13.81 -17.66
CA PRO A 156 9.45 -13.40 -16.29
C PRO A 156 10.50 -12.43 -15.75
N LEU A 157 10.08 -11.55 -14.85
CA LEU A 157 10.97 -10.63 -14.13
C LEU A 157 11.81 -11.39 -13.09
N ASP A 158 13.06 -10.97 -12.91
CA ASP A 158 13.85 -11.33 -11.72
C ASP A 158 13.34 -10.52 -10.53
N LEU A 159 12.64 -11.19 -9.61
CA LEU A 159 12.02 -10.53 -8.46
C LEU A 159 13.05 -9.94 -7.48
N ASP A 160 14.26 -10.51 -7.39
CA ASP A 160 15.33 -9.95 -6.57
C ASP A 160 15.79 -8.58 -7.10
N ASP A 161 15.97 -8.48 -8.40
CA ASP A 161 16.31 -7.22 -9.08
C ASP A 161 15.16 -6.21 -8.95
N VAL A 162 13.91 -6.64 -9.20
CA VAL A 162 12.72 -5.80 -9.08
C VAL A 162 12.56 -5.19 -7.69
N LEU A 163 12.62 -6.02 -6.66
CA LEU A 163 12.46 -5.58 -5.27
C LEU A 163 13.61 -4.66 -4.83
N THR A 164 14.83 -4.95 -5.27
CA THR A 164 15.98 -4.10 -5.04
C THR A 164 15.76 -2.70 -5.64
N ARG A 165 15.29 -2.61 -6.89
CA ARG A 165 14.99 -1.31 -7.56
C ARG A 165 13.85 -0.57 -6.88
N LEU A 166 12.76 -1.27 -6.57
CA LEU A 166 11.60 -0.69 -5.87
C LEU A 166 12.03 -0.09 -4.52
N TRP A 167 12.85 -0.80 -3.76
CA TRP A 167 13.31 -0.32 -2.47
C TRP A 167 14.26 0.87 -2.60
N GLN A 168 15.20 0.83 -3.53
CA GLN A 168 16.11 1.94 -3.82
C GLN A 168 15.38 3.19 -4.32
N ALA A 169 14.32 3.01 -5.13
CA ALA A 169 13.50 4.12 -5.61
C ALA A 169 12.60 4.73 -4.51
N SER A 170 12.31 3.98 -3.44
CA SER A 170 11.44 4.40 -2.34
C SER A 170 12.05 4.06 -0.97
N PRO A 171 13.19 4.63 -0.58
CA PRO A 171 13.91 4.24 0.64
C PRO A 171 13.14 4.54 1.93
N HIS A 172 12.20 5.48 1.90
CA HIS A 172 11.34 5.86 3.02
C HIS A 172 9.92 5.26 2.91
N GLY A 173 9.63 4.57 1.81
CA GLY A 173 8.35 3.90 1.58
C GLY A 173 8.32 2.47 2.13
N TYR A 174 7.27 1.77 1.75
CA TYR A 174 6.97 0.39 2.14
C TYR A 174 7.10 -0.50 0.91
N THR A 175 8.26 -1.11 0.71
CA THR A 175 8.46 -2.10 -0.37
C THR A 175 8.02 -3.45 0.11
N TYR A 176 7.25 -4.15 -0.69
CA TYR A 176 6.68 -5.44 -0.30
C TYR A 176 6.59 -6.42 -1.46
N ALA A 177 6.61 -7.69 -1.13
CA ALA A 177 6.29 -8.81 -2.01
C ALA A 177 5.65 -9.93 -1.20
N ILE A 178 4.43 -10.29 -1.55
CA ILE A 178 3.65 -11.37 -0.91
C ILE A 178 3.31 -12.41 -1.97
N PRO A 179 3.66 -13.69 -1.76
CA PRO A 179 3.31 -14.75 -2.69
C PRO A 179 1.78 -14.96 -2.73
N LEU A 180 1.24 -15.10 -3.94
CA LEU A 180 -0.18 -15.36 -4.16
C LEU A 180 -0.49 -16.83 -4.40
N SER A 181 0.52 -17.63 -4.65
CA SER A 181 0.41 -19.08 -4.83
C SER A 181 1.58 -19.81 -4.16
N ASP A 182 1.38 -21.07 -3.88
CA ASP A 182 2.43 -21.95 -3.32
C ASP A 182 3.52 -22.28 -4.36
N SER A 183 3.25 -22.07 -5.65
CA SER A 183 4.22 -22.24 -6.74
C SER A 183 5.38 -21.24 -6.68
N GLY A 184 5.19 -20.11 -5.97
CA GLY A 184 6.16 -19.03 -5.89
C GLY A 184 6.37 -18.28 -7.21
N GLN A 185 5.42 -18.38 -8.15
CA GLN A 185 5.46 -17.66 -9.44
C GLN A 185 4.50 -16.48 -9.48
N ASP A 186 3.54 -16.44 -8.56
CA ASP A 186 2.52 -15.41 -8.47
C ASP A 186 2.79 -14.52 -7.28
N TYR A 187 2.90 -13.23 -7.52
CA TYR A 187 3.20 -12.26 -6.48
C TYR A 187 2.31 -11.03 -6.58
N PHE A 188 2.01 -10.48 -5.40
CA PHE A 188 1.59 -9.10 -5.28
C PHE A 188 2.74 -8.30 -4.68
N LEU A 189 3.27 -7.34 -5.43
CA LEU A 189 4.45 -6.58 -5.04
C LEU A 189 4.29 -5.08 -5.34
N GLY A 190 5.09 -4.27 -4.67
CA GLY A 190 5.05 -2.83 -4.88
C GLY A 190 5.90 -2.04 -3.89
N ALA A 191 5.80 -0.70 -4.00
CA ALA A 191 6.44 0.24 -3.09
C ALA A 191 5.47 1.38 -2.74
N SER A 192 4.72 1.20 -1.65
CA SER A 192 3.74 2.19 -1.19
C SER A 192 4.41 3.36 -0.46
N PRO A 193 4.01 4.61 -0.71
CA PRO A 193 4.43 5.75 0.10
C PRO A 193 3.56 5.94 1.36
N GLU A 194 2.43 5.23 1.49
CA GLU A 194 1.36 5.56 2.43
C GLU A 194 1.28 4.57 3.58
N LEU A 195 1.47 5.09 4.81
CA LEU A 195 1.23 4.35 6.04
C LEU A 195 -0.26 4.32 6.35
N LEU A 196 -0.85 3.12 6.32
CA LEU A 196 -2.21 2.93 6.81
C LEU A 196 -2.26 3.03 8.34
N VAL A 197 -1.41 2.26 9.03
CA VAL A 197 -1.25 2.34 10.49
C VAL A 197 0.04 1.65 10.94
N ARG A 198 0.64 2.19 12.00
CA ARG A 198 1.69 1.55 12.80
C ARG A 198 1.29 1.56 14.26
N ARG A 199 1.52 0.45 14.94
CA ARG A 199 1.42 0.32 16.39
C ARG A 199 2.76 -0.09 16.97
N GLU A 200 3.18 0.59 18.03
CA GLU A 200 4.35 0.27 18.85
C GLU A 200 3.95 0.43 20.33
N GLY A 201 3.73 -0.69 21.00
CA GLY A 201 3.13 -0.70 22.33
C GLY A 201 1.70 -0.10 22.30
N ARG A 202 1.48 1.02 22.97
CA ARG A 202 0.20 1.75 22.92
C ARG A 202 0.17 2.87 21.88
N ARG A 203 1.33 3.24 21.33
CA ARG A 203 1.44 4.34 20.35
C ARG A 203 0.93 3.89 18.99
N VAL A 204 0.06 4.71 18.42
CA VAL A 204 -0.49 4.54 17.07
C VAL A 204 -0.03 5.71 16.20
N ARG A 205 0.34 5.41 14.96
CA ARG A 205 0.67 6.40 13.92
C ARG A 205 -0.04 6.05 12.63
N VAL A 206 -0.59 7.05 11.97
CA VAL A 206 -1.22 6.97 10.65
C VAL A 206 -0.69 8.13 9.81
N HIS A 207 -0.42 7.91 8.53
CA HIS A 207 0.06 8.96 7.64
C HIS A 207 -0.64 8.89 6.29
N PRO A 208 -1.92 9.33 6.22
CA PRO A 208 -2.67 9.35 4.97
C PRO A 208 -2.09 10.37 3.99
N LEU A 209 -2.15 10.01 2.71
CA LEU A 209 -1.75 10.85 1.60
C LEU A 209 -2.94 11.04 0.65
N ALA A 210 -3.29 12.30 0.35
CA ALA A 210 -4.28 12.62 -0.67
C ALA A 210 -3.96 14.00 -1.28
N GLY A 211 -4.36 14.22 -2.52
CA GLY A 211 -3.85 15.32 -3.34
C GLY A 211 -2.46 14.98 -3.90
N THR A 212 -2.27 15.19 -5.20
CA THR A 212 -1.04 14.75 -5.88
C THR A 212 -0.66 15.73 -6.98
N ALA A 213 0.65 16.05 -7.08
CA ALA A 213 1.23 16.77 -8.20
C ALA A 213 2.53 16.09 -8.68
N ALA A 214 2.78 16.13 -10.00
CA ALA A 214 4.02 15.60 -10.55
C ALA A 214 5.20 16.51 -10.18
N ARG A 215 6.34 15.92 -9.84
CA ARG A 215 7.59 16.65 -9.62
C ARG A 215 8.19 17.12 -10.93
N HIS A 216 8.97 18.19 -10.85
CA HIS A 216 9.66 18.77 -11.99
C HIS A 216 11.19 18.69 -11.79
N PRO A 217 11.99 18.44 -12.86
CA PRO A 217 13.45 18.37 -12.75
C PRO A 217 14.09 19.73 -12.43
N ASP A 218 13.50 20.85 -12.85
CA ASP A 218 13.93 22.18 -12.42
C ASP A 218 13.44 22.46 -11.00
N THR A 219 14.34 22.80 -10.09
CA THR A 219 14.07 22.95 -8.66
C THR A 219 13.14 24.12 -8.34
N THR A 220 13.20 25.22 -9.12
CA THR A 220 12.33 26.38 -8.94
C THR A 220 10.90 26.07 -9.33
N GLU A 221 10.72 25.40 -10.46
CA GLU A 221 9.40 24.96 -10.91
C GLU A 221 8.84 23.86 -10.02
N ASP A 222 9.68 22.92 -9.53
CA ASP A 222 9.28 21.90 -8.57
C ASP A 222 8.74 22.51 -7.26
N ALA A 223 9.44 23.53 -6.74
CA ALA A 223 8.98 24.26 -5.54
C ALA A 223 7.66 25.03 -5.81
N ARG A 224 7.49 25.62 -7.00
CA ARG A 224 6.24 26.28 -7.38
C ARG A 224 5.08 25.31 -7.48
N ILE A 225 5.30 24.11 -8.04
CA ILE A 225 4.30 23.03 -8.11
C ILE A 225 3.93 22.55 -6.69
N ALA A 226 4.92 22.34 -5.83
CA ALA A 226 4.69 21.92 -4.45
C ALA A 226 3.84 22.94 -3.68
N GLN A 227 4.15 24.25 -3.81
CA GLN A 227 3.37 25.31 -3.19
C GLN A 227 1.95 25.40 -3.76
N ALA A 228 1.80 25.26 -5.08
CA ALA A 228 0.48 25.25 -5.73
C ALA A 228 -0.38 24.09 -5.25
N LEU A 229 0.19 22.91 -5.00
CA LEU A 229 -0.52 21.78 -4.40
C LEU A 229 -0.98 22.10 -2.96
N LEU A 230 -0.09 22.68 -2.15
CA LEU A 230 -0.41 23.04 -0.76
C LEU A 230 -1.53 24.09 -0.69
N ASP A 231 -1.59 25.01 -1.65
CA ASP A 231 -2.58 26.09 -1.72
C ASP A 231 -3.87 25.68 -2.46
N SER A 232 -3.90 24.50 -3.10
CA SER A 232 -5.04 24.03 -3.90
C SER A 232 -6.28 23.75 -3.04
N PRO A 233 -7.40 24.48 -3.19
CA PRO A 233 -8.61 24.20 -2.44
C PRO A 233 -9.20 22.81 -2.72
N LYS A 234 -9.10 22.32 -3.98
CA LYS A 234 -9.55 20.98 -4.37
C LYS A 234 -8.77 19.90 -3.61
N ASP A 235 -7.43 19.96 -3.64
CA ASP A 235 -6.58 18.94 -3.04
C ASP A 235 -6.66 18.96 -1.51
N ARG A 236 -6.79 20.15 -0.92
CA ARG A 236 -7.03 20.30 0.52
C ARG A 236 -8.37 19.72 0.95
N LEU A 237 -9.45 19.92 0.14
CA LEU A 237 -10.75 19.31 0.42
C LEU A 237 -10.67 17.78 0.33
N GLU A 238 -10.02 17.27 -0.72
CA GLU A 238 -9.79 15.83 -0.89
C GLU A 238 -9.07 15.24 0.31
N HIS A 239 -8.01 15.90 0.80
CA HIS A 239 -7.22 15.46 1.94
C HIS A 239 -8.01 15.55 3.26
N ALA A 240 -8.73 16.64 3.49
CA ALA A 240 -9.52 16.83 4.71
C ALA A 240 -10.57 15.73 4.91
N VAL A 241 -11.22 15.28 3.83
CA VAL A 241 -12.18 14.16 3.85
C VAL A 241 -11.53 12.86 4.35
N VAL A 242 -10.27 12.61 4.01
CA VAL A 242 -9.53 11.42 4.45
C VAL A 242 -9.18 11.52 5.94
N VAL A 243 -8.67 12.68 6.38
CA VAL A 243 -8.31 12.92 7.78
C VAL A 243 -9.53 12.81 8.69
N GLU A 244 -10.67 13.41 8.31
CA GLU A 244 -11.95 13.33 9.03
C GLU A 244 -12.40 11.88 9.24
N ALA A 245 -12.32 11.05 8.22
CA ALA A 245 -12.72 9.64 8.32
C ALA A 245 -11.78 8.82 9.21
N ILE A 246 -10.48 9.06 9.12
CA ILE A 246 -9.47 8.40 9.99
C ILE A 246 -9.67 8.83 11.44
N GLU A 247 -9.91 10.12 11.70
CA GLU A 247 -10.22 10.62 13.03
C GLU A 247 -11.45 9.90 13.60
N ALA A 248 -12.54 9.82 12.85
CA ALA A 248 -13.76 9.16 13.26
C ALA A 248 -13.54 7.67 13.61
N ALA A 249 -12.69 6.97 12.85
CA ALA A 249 -12.37 5.56 13.11
C ALA A 249 -11.44 5.35 14.31
N LEU A 250 -10.46 6.23 14.54
CA LEU A 250 -9.48 6.08 15.61
C LEU A 250 -9.94 6.64 16.96
N ARG A 251 -10.78 7.65 16.98
CA ARG A 251 -11.22 8.33 18.21
C ARG A 251 -11.83 7.38 19.25
N PRO A 252 -12.67 6.38 18.89
CA PRO A 252 -13.18 5.40 19.85
C PRO A 252 -12.11 4.44 20.40
N LEU A 253 -10.99 4.28 19.69
CA LEU A 253 -9.93 3.31 19.98
C LEU A 253 -8.77 3.92 20.78
N CYS A 254 -8.65 5.25 20.79
CA CYS A 254 -7.53 5.97 21.38
C CYS A 254 -7.98 6.83 22.55
N CYS A 255 -7.18 6.84 23.63
CA CYS A 255 -7.37 7.77 24.75
C CYS A 255 -6.83 9.18 24.43
N THR A 256 -5.82 9.29 23.57
CA THR A 256 -5.33 10.56 23.03
C THR A 256 -5.22 10.44 21.51
N LEU A 257 -5.48 11.53 20.81
CA LEU A 257 -5.33 11.62 19.35
C LEU A 257 -4.91 13.05 18.99
N ASP A 258 -3.71 13.17 18.45
CA ASP A 258 -3.14 14.42 17.94
C ASP A 258 -3.22 14.44 16.42
N ILE A 259 -3.90 15.48 15.89
CA ILE A 259 -4.15 15.65 14.46
C ILE A 259 -3.75 17.07 14.08
N PRO A 260 -2.69 17.26 13.30
CA PRO A 260 -2.31 18.58 12.79
C PRO A 260 -3.45 19.24 11.99
N ALA A 261 -3.72 20.51 12.29
CA ALA A 261 -4.79 21.27 11.66
C ALA A 261 -4.58 21.53 10.14
N GLN A 262 -3.34 21.41 9.67
CA GLN A 262 -2.96 21.61 8.27
C GLN A 262 -2.11 20.45 7.77
N PRO A 263 -2.30 20.01 6.52
CA PRO A 263 -1.43 19.02 5.91
C PRO A 263 -0.04 19.60 5.66
N SER A 264 0.94 18.73 5.56
CA SER A 264 2.30 19.01 5.12
C SER A 264 2.57 18.40 3.74
N LEU A 265 3.63 18.88 3.07
CA LEU A 265 4.09 18.29 1.82
C LEU A 265 4.93 17.05 2.11
N THR A 266 4.61 15.98 1.43
CA THR A 266 5.39 14.74 1.39
C THR A 266 5.75 14.42 -0.06
N SER A 267 6.95 13.92 -0.31
CA SER A 267 7.41 13.64 -1.67
C SER A 267 7.89 12.20 -1.83
N THR A 268 7.67 11.69 -3.03
CA THR A 268 8.38 10.55 -3.59
C THR A 268 9.37 11.05 -4.65
N ALA A 269 10.10 10.16 -5.29
CA ALA A 269 10.99 10.56 -6.38
C ALA A 269 10.27 11.29 -7.54
N ARG A 270 8.97 11.03 -7.76
CA ARG A 270 8.20 11.56 -8.90
C ARG A 270 7.01 12.42 -8.55
N LEU A 271 6.52 12.35 -7.32
CA LEU A 271 5.24 12.95 -6.94
C LEU A 271 5.37 13.72 -5.63
N TRP A 272 4.67 14.86 -5.55
CA TRP A 272 4.29 15.55 -4.33
C TRP A 272 2.93 15.06 -3.86
N HIS A 273 2.74 14.98 -2.55
CA HIS A 273 1.47 14.66 -1.89
C HIS A 273 1.22 15.59 -0.72
N LEU A 274 -0.03 15.84 -0.39
CA LEU A 274 -0.42 16.34 0.92
C LEU A 274 -0.50 15.16 1.88
N GLY A 275 0.09 15.30 3.07
CA GLY A 275 0.10 14.29 4.12
C GLY A 275 -0.16 14.88 5.49
N THR A 276 -0.78 14.12 6.38
CA THR A 276 -0.99 14.48 7.78
C THR A 276 -0.52 13.33 8.67
N LEU A 277 0.50 13.57 9.48
CA LEU A 277 0.91 12.59 10.47
C LEU A 277 -0.03 12.68 11.69
N ILE A 278 -0.82 11.64 11.88
CA ILE A 278 -1.74 11.49 13.02
C ILE A 278 -1.08 10.57 14.03
N GLU A 279 -1.02 10.99 15.28
CA GLU A 279 -0.46 10.20 16.38
C GLU A 279 -1.48 10.04 17.49
N GLY A 280 -1.49 8.87 18.14
CA GLY A 280 -2.42 8.58 19.23
C GLY A 280 -1.89 7.54 20.19
N GLU A 281 -2.61 7.36 21.29
CA GLU A 281 -2.36 6.32 22.27
C GLU A 281 -3.62 5.45 22.44
N LEU A 282 -3.48 4.13 22.28
CA LEU A 282 -4.59 3.18 22.44
C LEU A 282 -5.19 3.21 23.83
N ALA A 283 -6.50 3.21 23.90
CA ALA A 283 -7.24 3.00 25.15
C ALA A 283 -7.09 1.56 25.64
N ASP A 284 -7.19 0.59 24.73
CA ASP A 284 -7.03 -0.84 25.01
C ASP A 284 -5.74 -1.39 24.37
N PRO A 285 -4.76 -1.87 25.15
CA PRO A 285 -3.54 -2.45 24.64
C PRO A 285 -3.74 -3.82 23.95
N ALA A 286 -4.92 -4.42 24.03
CA ALA A 286 -5.22 -5.68 23.34
C ALA A 286 -5.47 -5.49 21.83
N ILE A 287 -5.77 -4.26 21.36
CA ILE A 287 -6.01 -3.97 19.95
C ILE A 287 -4.68 -4.06 19.18
N SER A 288 -4.57 -5.01 18.26
CA SER A 288 -3.37 -5.20 17.45
C SER A 288 -3.26 -4.20 16.29
N ALA A 289 -2.07 -4.12 15.67
CA ALA A 289 -1.87 -3.36 14.43
C ALA A 289 -2.76 -3.85 13.29
N LEU A 290 -3.07 -5.16 13.25
CA LEU A 290 -3.99 -5.72 12.25
C LEU A 290 -5.44 -5.30 12.52
N ASP A 291 -5.88 -5.28 13.77
CA ASP A 291 -7.24 -4.82 14.12
C ASP A 291 -7.43 -3.35 13.74
N LEU A 292 -6.40 -2.52 13.97
CA LEU A 292 -6.39 -1.13 13.52
C LEU A 292 -6.43 -1.00 12.01
N ALA A 293 -5.65 -1.84 11.29
CA ALA A 293 -5.67 -1.84 9.82
C ALA A 293 -7.06 -2.22 9.28
N ILE A 294 -7.71 -3.22 9.86
CA ILE A 294 -9.08 -3.64 9.49
C ILE A 294 -10.09 -2.52 9.79
N ALA A 295 -9.96 -1.83 10.91
CA ALA A 295 -10.86 -0.73 11.29
C ALA A 295 -10.73 0.49 10.37
N LEU A 296 -9.54 0.76 9.85
CA LEU A 296 -9.26 1.88 8.95
C LEU A 296 -9.54 1.56 7.48
N HIS A 297 -9.47 0.29 7.10
CA HIS A 297 -9.50 -0.13 5.70
C HIS A 297 -10.92 -0.41 5.17
N PRO A 298 -11.25 0.03 3.93
CA PRO A 298 -10.48 0.95 3.08
C PRO A 298 -10.68 2.41 3.47
N THR A 299 -9.61 3.21 3.44
CA THR A 299 -9.71 4.66 3.70
C THR A 299 -10.34 5.40 2.52
N PRO A 300 -10.87 6.62 2.72
CA PRO A 300 -11.32 7.44 1.60
C PRO A 300 -10.21 7.88 0.63
N ALA A 301 -8.93 7.69 1.00
CA ALA A 301 -7.81 7.92 0.08
C ALA A 301 -7.80 6.95 -1.12
N VAL A 302 -8.38 5.76 -0.94
CA VAL A 302 -8.41 4.70 -1.98
C VAL A 302 -9.82 4.21 -2.32
N CYS A 303 -10.84 4.62 -1.56
CA CYS A 303 -12.23 4.25 -1.78
C CYS A 303 -13.11 5.47 -2.05
N GLY A 304 -13.55 6.12 -1.04
CA GLY A 304 -14.44 7.28 -1.08
C GLY A 304 -15.16 7.47 0.24
N LEU A 305 -15.99 8.51 0.31
CA LEU A 305 -16.73 8.85 1.52
C LEU A 305 -18.18 9.23 1.20
N PRO A 306 -19.18 8.66 1.92
CA PRO A 306 -19.11 7.53 2.85
C PRO A 306 -18.66 6.24 2.14
N THR A 307 -17.84 5.43 2.83
CA THR A 307 -17.27 4.20 2.23
C THR A 307 -18.33 3.19 1.81
N ALA A 308 -19.43 3.11 2.58
CA ALA A 308 -20.55 2.20 2.29
C ALA A 308 -21.24 2.52 0.95
N ASP A 309 -21.34 3.81 0.57
CA ASP A 309 -21.95 4.26 -0.68
C ASP A 309 -20.92 4.29 -1.82
N ALA A 310 -19.68 4.57 -1.49
CA ALA A 310 -18.59 4.66 -2.46
C ALA A 310 -18.25 3.30 -3.09
N ARG A 311 -18.18 2.22 -2.29
CA ARG A 311 -17.82 0.87 -2.79
C ARG A 311 -18.75 0.39 -3.93
N PRO A 312 -20.08 0.33 -3.75
CA PRO A 312 -20.97 -0.10 -4.83
C PRO A 312 -20.95 0.86 -6.03
N ALA A 313 -20.69 2.15 -5.80
CA ALA A 313 -20.52 3.12 -6.86
C ALA A 313 -19.27 2.84 -7.71
N ILE A 314 -18.14 2.55 -7.07
CA ILE A 314 -16.89 2.18 -7.72
C ILE A 314 -17.06 0.89 -8.51
N ALA A 315 -17.64 -0.15 -7.90
CA ALA A 315 -17.89 -1.43 -8.55
C ALA A 315 -18.79 -1.30 -9.81
N ALA A 316 -19.69 -0.33 -9.85
CA ALA A 316 -20.52 -0.05 -11.03
C ALA A 316 -19.78 0.74 -12.13
N LEU A 317 -18.68 1.41 -11.82
CA LEU A 317 -17.93 2.29 -12.72
C LEU A 317 -16.61 1.69 -13.20
N GLU A 318 -16.05 0.74 -12.47
CA GLU A 318 -14.82 0.03 -12.84
C GLU A 318 -15.17 -1.30 -13.50
N PRO A 319 -14.63 -1.59 -14.71
CA PRO A 319 -14.91 -2.84 -15.42
C PRO A 319 -13.99 -4.02 -14.99
N PHE A 320 -13.38 -3.93 -13.82
CA PHE A 320 -12.45 -4.94 -13.29
C PHE A 320 -12.53 -5.05 -11.76
N GLU A 321 -12.06 -6.16 -11.24
CA GLU A 321 -11.93 -6.39 -9.79
C GLU A 321 -10.58 -5.89 -9.29
N ARG A 322 -10.57 -5.10 -8.23
CA ARG A 322 -9.32 -4.56 -7.65
C ARG A 322 -8.44 -5.61 -6.98
N GLY A 323 -9.03 -6.70 -6.49
CA GLY A 323 -8.31 -7.72 -5.73
C GLY A 323 -7.58 -7.13 -4.53
N TYR A 324 -6.25 -7.16 -4.57
CA TYR A 324 -5.40 -6.59 -3.51
C TYR A 324 -4.97 -5.14 -3.76
N PHE A 325 -5.13 -4.62 -4.97
CA PHE A 325 -4.88 -3.20 -5.24
C PHE A 325 -5.80 -2.33 -4.37
N ALA A 326 -5.24 -1.29 -3.75
CA ALA A 326 -5.92 -0.44 -2.77
C ALA A 326 -6.38 -1.19 -1.49
N GLY A 327 -5.90 -2.41 -1.29
CA GLY A 327 -5.99 -3.16 -0.05
C GLY A 327 -4.97 -2.69 0.99
N ALA A 328 -4.59 -3.57 1.91
CA ALA A 328 -3.52 -3.30 2.88
C ALA A 328 -2.49 -4.43 2.91
N VAL A 329 -1.22 -4.07 3.09
CA VAL A 329 -0.11 -5.02 3.21
C VAL A 329 0.73 -4.64 4.41
N GLY A 330 1.18 -5.62 5.19
CA GLY A 330 1.94 -5.30 6.39
C GLY A 330 2.35 -6.51 7.21
N TRP A 331 2.64 -6.24 8.45
CA TRP A 331 3.03 -7.24 9.43
C TRP A 331 2.44 -6.92 10.81
N CYS A 332 2.30 -7.93 11.64
CA CYS A 332 2.12 -7.81 13.08
C CYS A 332 2.84 -8.96 13.81
N ASP A 333 3.23 -8.71 15.06
CA ASP A 333 3.82 -9.71 15.93
C ASP A 333 2.83 -10.23 17.00
N ALA A 334 3.30 -11.19 17.80
CA ALA A 334 2.51 -11.78 18.88
C ALA A 334 2.19 -10.79 20.02
N ASN A 335 2.88 -9.62 20.11
CA ASN A 335 2.57 -8.56 21.06
C ASN A 335 1.51 -7.58 20.52
N GLY A 336 1.09 -7.77 19.26
CA GLY A 336 0.17 -6.91 18.55
C GLY A 336 0.84 -5.69 17.90
N ASP A 337 2.16 -5.51 18.03
CA ASP A 337 2.90 -4.46 17.33
C ASP A 337 2.98 -4.76 15.84
N GLY A 338 3.05 -3.72 15.01
CA GLY A 338 3.08 -3.92 13.57
C GLY A 338 2.97 -2.64 12.76
N ALA A 339 3.07 -2.81 11.45
CA ALA A 339 2.91 -1.74 10.47
C ALA A 339 2.19 -2.25 9.23
N TRP A 340 1.19 -1.51 8.79
CA TRP A 340 0.39 -1.79 7.59
C TRP A 340 0.43 -0.59 6.67
N ALA A 341 0.70 -0.81 5.40
CA ALA A 341 0.69 0.18 4.35
C ALA A 341 -0.52 -0.02 3.43
N VAL A 342 -1.00 1.06 2.82
CA VAL A 342 -1.98 0.96 1.75
C VAL A 342 -1.33 0.30 0.53
N ALA A 343 -1.97 -0.72 -0.03
CA ALA A 343 -1.42 -1.53 -1.12
C ALA A 343 -1.60 -0.82 -2.48
N ILE A 344 -0.80 0.21 -2.69
CA ILE A 344 -0.74 1.03 -3.91
C ILE A 344 0.68 1.08 -4.48
N ARG A 345 0.84 1.63 -5.69
CA ARG A 345 2.11 1.56 -6.43
C ARG A 345 2.57 0.11 -6.54
N CYS A 346 1.70 -0.72 -7.07
CA CYS A 346 1.80 -2.18 -7.02
C CYS A 346 1.61 -2.81 -8.39
N ALA A 347 2.05 -4.04 -8.48
CA ALA A 347 1.77 -4.95 -9.58
C ALA A 347 1.39 -6.33 -9.04
N GLN A 348 0.45 -6.98 -9.71
CA GLN A 348 0.27 -8.42 -9.63
C GLN A 348 1.10 -9.04 -10.75
N VAL A 349 1.94 -10.00 -10.39
CA VAL A 349 2.86 -10.69 -11.29
C VAL A 349 2.44 -12.15 -11.39
N HIS A 350 2.29 -12.64 -12.62
CA HIS A 350 2.04 -14.04 -12.93
C HIS A 350 2.98 -14.48 -14.05
N GLY A 351 4.14 -15.02 -13.71
CA GLY A 351 5.17 -15.32 -14.68
C GLY A 351 5.58 -14.09 -15.50
N PRO A 352 5.42 -14.07 -16.84
CA PRO A 352 5.72 -12.90 -17.68
C PRO A 352 4.57 -11.89 -17.76
N HIS A 353 3.43 -12.15 -17.13
CA HIS A 353 2.25 -11.27 -17.17
C HIS A 353 2.21 -10.38 -15.94
N LEU A 354 2.03 -9.08 -16.13
CA LEU A 354 1.90 -8.10 -15.07
C LEU A 354 0.60 -7.32 -15.20
N THR A 355 -0.05 -7.09 -14.06
CA THR A 355 -1.16 -6.15 -13.96
C THR A 355 -0.80 -5.06 -12.97
N LEU A 356 -0.58 -3.86 -13.45
CA LEU A 356 -0.35 -2.66 -12.66
C LEU A 356 -1.66 -1.92 -12.46
N SER A 357 -1.85 -1.29 -11.30
CA SER A 357 -3.07 -0.54 -11.00
C SER A 357 -2.77 0.83 -10.42
N ALA A 358 -3.56 1.82 -10.82
CA ALA A 358 -3.51 3.16 -10.24
C ALA A 358 -4.89 3.80 -10.24
N GLY A 359 -5.16 4.63 -9.22
CA GLY A 359 -6.40 5.37 -9.07
C GLY A 359 -6.16 6.85 -8.77
N ALA A 360 -7.20 7.66 -9.00
CA ALA A 360 -7.25 9.08 -8.65
C ALA A 360 -8.53 9.40 -7.87
N GLY A 361 -8.43 10.34 -6.93
CA GLY A 361 -9.57 10.81 -6.14
C GLY A 361 -10.44 11.76 -6.94
N ILE A 362 -11.73 11.45 -7.06
CA ILE A 362 -12.72 12.24 -7.78
C ILE A 362 -13.55 13.00 -6.75
N VAL A 363 -13.51 14.32 -6.83
CA VAL A 363 -14.28 15.26 -6.01
C VAL A 363 -14.95 16.29 -6.93
N PRO A 364 -15.92 17.07 -6.46
CA PRO A 364 -16.45 18.20 -7.24
C PRO A 364 -15.31 19.10 -7.74
N GLY A 365 -15.30 19.36 -9.06
CA GLY A 365 -14.23 20.12 -9.72
C GLY A 365 -13.09 19.28 -10.33
N SER A 366 -13.08 17.96 -10.16
CA SER A 366 -12.18 17.08 -10.90
C SER A 366 -12.39 17.18 -12.41
N VAL A 367 -11.28 17.10 -13.17
CA VAL A 367 -11.29 17.17 -14.64
C VAL A 367 -10.87 15.82 -15.20
N PRO A 368 -11.70 15.12 -15.99
CA PRO A 368 -11.45 13.74 -16.43
C PRO A 368 -10.08 13.50 -17.05
N THR A 369 -9.63 14.40 -17.94
CA THR A 369 -8.31 14.29 -18.58
C THR A 369 -7.14 14.48 -17.61
N LEU A 370 -7.29 15.28 -16.56
CA LEU A 370 -6.26 15.48 -15.54
C LEU A 370 -6.17 14.25 -14.63
N GLU A 371 -7.31 13.68 -14.24
CA GLU A 371 -7.34 12.47 -13.42
C GLU A 371 -6.76 11.26 -14.18
N TYR A 372 -7.01 11.14 -15.50
CA TYR A 372 -6.35 10.15 -16.33
C TYR A 372 -4.82 10.33 -16.35
N ARG A 373 -4.33 11.56 -16.50
CA ARG A 373 -2.89 11.87 -16.46
C ARG A 373 -2.28 11.53 -15.09
N GLU A 374 -3.00 11.81 -14.01
CA GLU A 374 -2.56 11.47 -12.66
C GLU A 374 -2.37 9.97 -12.49
N THR A 375 -3.34 9.15 -12.92
CA THR A 375 -3.17 7.68 -12.88
C THR A 375 -2.00 7.23 -13.74
N GLY A 376 -1.77 7.85 -14.91
CA GLY A 376 -0.61 7.59 -15.76
C GLY A 376 0.72 7.85 -15.05
N ASN A 377 0.85 8.97 -14.34
CA ASN A 377 2.04 9.30 -13.55
C ASN A 377 2.27 8.30 -12.41
N LYS A 378 1.19 7.83 -11.77
CA LYS A 378 1.25 6.80 -10.73
C LYS A 378 1.70 5.44 -11.29
N LEU A 379 1.20 5.01 -12.46
CA LEU A 379 1.64 3.80 -13.15
C LEU A 379 3.10 3.89 -13.56
N ARG A 380 3.55 5.05 -14.08
CA ARG A 380 4.94 5.26 -14.47
C ARG A 380 5.93 5.08 -13.33
N THR A 381 5.56 5.42 -12.09
CA THR A 381 6.40 5.18 -10.90
C THR A 381 6.77 3.71 -10.75
N ILE A 382 5.83 2.79 -11.03
CA ILE A 382 6.10 1.35 -10.97
C ILE A 382 6.89 0.91 -12.20
N LEU A 383 6.47 1.34 -13.40
CA LEU A 383 7.16 0.97 -14.67
C LEU A 383 8.66 1.30 -14.63
N ASP A 384 9.00 2.51 -14.15
CA ASP A 384 10.40 2.92 -14.04
C ASP A 384 11.19 2.04 -13.04
N ALA A 385 10.59 1.73 -11.89
CA ALA A 385 11.22 0.85 -10.91
C ALA A 385 11.37 -0.59 -11.44
N LEU A 386 10.45 -1.04 -12.31
CA LEU A 386 10.57 -2.32 -13.00
C LEU A 386 11.57 -2.25 -14.19
N GLY A 387 12.04 -1.07 -14.58
CA GLY A 387 12.89 -0.86 -15.77
C GLY A 387 12.14 -1.08 -17.08
N LEU A 388 10.83 -0.90 -17.10
CA LEU A 388 9.95 -1.06 -18.25
C LEU A 388 9.51 0.33 -18.76
N HIS A 389 9.94 0.72 -19.95
CA HIS A 389 9.69 2.05 -20.54
C HIS A 389 8.86 1.95 -21.83
#